data_421f0fa5a9c71eb0679187ccca859c9d
#
_entry.id   421f0fa5a9c71eb0679187ccca859c9d
#
_cell.length_a   1.000
_cell.length_b   1.000
_cell.length_c   1.000
_cell.angle_alpha   90.00
_cell.angle_beta   90.00
_cell.angle_gamma   90.00
#
_symmetry.space_group_name_H-M   'P 1'
#
loop_
_entity.id
_entity.type
_entity.pdbx_description
1 polymer ?
#
loop_
_entity_poly.entity_id
_entity_poly.type
_entity_poly.pdbx_seq_one_letter_code
_entity_poly.pdbx_strand_id
1 'polypeptide(L)'
;MTARYELGTAPPARRALAGRLPAEIAAAAAEFITGPPLDDPRRVGKPLGAELAGIYSARLGREWRVLYEINESKHLVIALDIRHRSIAYRRH
;
A
#
# COMPACT_ATOMS: atom_id res chain seq x y z
N MET A 1 6.22 20.00 14.22
CA MET A 1 6.28 19.43 12.88
C MET A 1 6.34 17.92 12.96
N THR A 2 5.47 17.26 12.22
CA THR A 2 5.40 15.79 12.27
C THR A 2 6.29 15.19 11.19
N ALA A 3 7.16 14.28 11.57
CA ALA A 3 8.01 13.59 10.62
C ALA A 3 7.15 12.66 9.76
N ARG A 4 7.54 12.51 8.51
CA ARG A 4 6.90 11.53 7.64
C ARG A 4 7.21 10.13 8.15
N TYR A 5 6.31 9.22 7.86
CA TYR A 5 6.57 7.80 8.11
C TYR A 5 7.66 7.31 7.16
N GLU A 6 8.39 6.32 7.61
CA GLU A 6 9.33 5.63 6.74
C GLU A 6 8.61 4.54 5.97
N LEU A 7 9.18 4.14 4.85
CA LEU A 7 8.59 3.12 4.00
C LEU A 7 9.32 1.79 4.15
N GLY A 8 8.54 0.74 4.38
CA GLY A 8 9.02 -0.63 4.25
C GLY A 8 8.23 -1.32 3.16
N THR A 9 8.77 -2.39 2.63
CA THR A 9 8.07 -3.19 1.61
C THR A 9 8.14 -4.66 1.98
N ALA A 10 6.99 -5.33 1.86
CA ALA A 10 6.92 -6.77 2.03
C ALA A 10 7.27 -7.46 0.70
N PRO A 11 7.66 -8.73 0.72
CA PRO A 11 8.05 -9.43 -0.51
C PRO A 11 7.03 -9.38 -1.64
N PRO A 12 5.71 -9.54 -1.39
CA PRO A 12 4.77 -9.43 -2.52
C PRO A 12 4.79 -8.07 -3.19
N ALA A 13 4.94 -6.99 -2.41
CA ALA A 13 5.01 -5.65 -2.98
C ALA A 13 6.27 -5.49 -3.80
N ARG A 14 7.40 -5.99 -3.29
CA ARG A 14 8.65 -5.91 -4.05
C ARG A 14 8.57 -6.69 -5.36
N ARG A 15 7.97 -7.88 -5.33
CA ARG A 15 7.83 -8.68 -6.55
C ARG A 15 6.90 -7.99 -7.55
N ALA A 16 5.84 -7.37 -7.06
CA ALA A 16 4.93 -6.63 -7.92
C ALA A 16 5.64 -5.49 -8.62
N LEU A 17 6.41 -4.72 -7.87
CA LEU A 17 7.12 -3.57 -8.42
C LEU A 17 8.24 -3.99 -9.36
N ALA A 18 8.85 -5.16 -9.12
CA ALA A 18 9.97 -5.61 -9.92
C ALA A 18 9.57 -6.15 -11.30
N GLY A 19 8.35 -6.67 -11.45
CA GLY A 19 7.99 -7.20 -12.76
C GLY A 19 6.59 -7.76 -12.94
N ARG A 20 5.84 -7.95 -11.85
CA ARG A 20 4.50 -8.52 -11.97
C ARG A 20 3.47 -7.54 -12.53
N LEU A 21 3.67 -6.26 -12.27
CA LEU A 21 2.74 -5.22 -12.71
C LEU A 21 3.09 -4.72 -14.10
N PRO A 22 2.09 -4.24 -14.86
CA PRO A 22 2.40 -3.46 -16.06
C PRO A 22 3.33 -2.32 -15.70
N ALA A 23 4.23 -1.97 -16.62
CA ALA A 23 5.29 -0.99 -16.33
C ALA A 23 4.75 0.33 -15.82
N GLU A 24 3.68 0.84 -16.44
CA GLU A 24 3.11 2.13 -16.02
C GLU A 24 2.47 2.06 -14.65
N ILE A 25 1.91 0.90 -14.29
CA ILE A 25 1.33 0.70 -12.97
C ILE A 25 2.44 0.59 -11.92
N ALA A 26 3.52 -0.11 -12.25
CA ALA A 26 4.66 -0.21 -11.35
C ALA A 26 5.25 1.17 -11.05
N ALA A 27 5.39 2.00 -12.07
CA ALA A 27 5.91 3.36 -11.89
C ALA A 27 4.97 4.20 -11.03
N ALA A 28 3.66 4.11 -11.28
CA ALA A 28 2.68 4.85 -10.50
C ALA A 28 2.66 4.36 -9.05
N ALA A 29 2.79 3.05 -8.85
CA ALA A 29 2.80 2.48 -7.50
C ALA A 29 4.03 2.95 -6.72
N ALA A 30 5.20 2.95 -7.36
CA ALA A 30 6.43 3.41 -6.70
C ALA A 30 6.31 4.87 -6.30
N GLU A 31 5.76 5.70 -7.18
CA GLU A 31 5.56 7.11 -6.88
C GLU A 31 4.56 7.30 -5.74
N PHE A 32 3.50 6.52 -5.74
CA PHE A 32 2.46 6.62 -4.72
C PHE A 32 3.00 6.24 -3.34
N ILE A 33 3.64 5.07 -3.22
CA ILE A 33 4.05 4.57 -1.91
C ILE A 33 5.17 5.38 -1.28
N THR A 34 5.89 6.18 -2.07
CA THR A 34 6.91 7.08 -1.54
C THR A 34 6.38 8.48 -1.27
N GLY A 35 5.08 8.69 -1.42
CA GLY A 35 4.44 9.99 -1.26
C GLY A 35 3.33 10.00 -0.23
N PRO A 36 2.07 10.13 -0.67
CA PRO A 36 0.95 10.44 0.24
C PRO A 36 0.81 9.53 1.47
N PRO A 37 0.94 8.19 1.37
CA PRO A 37 0.78 7.35 2.57
C PRO A 37 1.80 7.64 3.65
N LEU A 38 2.96 8.15 3.29
CA LEU A 38 4.00 8.46 4.28
C LEU A 38 3.70 9.76 5.01
N ASP A 39 2.88 10.62 4.42
CA ASP A 39 2.47 11.86 5.07
C ASP A 39 1.31 11.64 6.02
N ASP A 40 0.31 10.86 5.59
CA ASP A 40 -0.88 10.65 6.41
C ASP A 40 -1.50 9.29 6.05
N PRO A 41 -0.92 8.20 6.56
CA PRO A 41 -1.33 6.86 6.12
C PRO A 41 -2.77 6.49 6.47
N ARG A 42 -3.32 7.03 7.56
CA ARG A 42 -4.68 6.68 7.95
C ARG A 42 -5.73 7.38 7.10
N ARG A 43 -5.34 8.48 6.46
CA ARG A 43 -6.27 9.27 5.68
C ARG A 43 -6.28 8.88 4.21
N VAL A 44 -5.14 8.44 3.71
CA VAL A 44 -4.99 8.14 2.29
C VAL A 44 -5.73 6.87 1.90
N GLY A 45 -5.64 5.83 2.72
CA GLY A 45 -6.34 4.59 2.46
C GLY A 45 -7.50 4.37 3.42
N LYS A 46 -8.23 3.28 3.21
CA LYS A 46 -9.34 2.88 4.07
C LYS A 46 -9.00 1.59 4.78
N PRO A 47 -9.33 1.48 6.08
CA PRO A 47 -9.09 0.22 6.78
C PRO A 47 -9.96 -0.89 6.21
N LEU A 48 -9.42 -2.10 6.17
CA LEU A 48 -10.14 -3.23 5.61
C LEU A 48 -11.03 -3.94 6.61
N GLY A 49 -10.94 -3.59 7.89
CA GLY A 49 -11.90 -4.08 8.88
C GLY A 49 -11.42 -5.31 9.63
N ALA A 50 -12.36 -5.97 10.33
CA ALA A 50 -12.09 -6.88 11.43
C ALA A 50 -11.02 -7.94 11.17
N GLU A 51 -11.16 -8.70 10.09
CA GLU A 51 -10.23 -9.80 9.83
C GLU A 51 -8.88 -9.32 9.31
N LEU A 52 -8.84 -8.09 8.81
CA LEU A 52 -7.64 -7.50 8.27
C LEU A 52 -7.30 -6.23 9.03
N ALA A 53 -7.48 -6.27 10.35
CA ALA A 53 -7.21 -5.13 11.20
C ALA A 53 -5.77 -4.66 11.05
N GLY A 54 -5.61 -3.33 10.93
CA GLY A 54 -4.29 -2.74 10.74
C GLY A 54 -3.87 -2.64 9.29
N ILE A 55 -4.62 -3.24 8.37
CA ILE A 55 -4.32 -3.19 6.95
C ILE A 55 -5.23 -2.18 6.26
N TYR A 56 -4.64 -1.35 5.43
CA TYR A 56 -5.33 -0.31 4.69
C TYR A 56 -5.23 -0.59 3.20
N SER A 57 -6.23 -0.14 2.46
CA SER A 57 -6.27 -0.25 1.02
C SER A 57 -6.45 1.13 0.42
N ALA A 58 -5.59 1.51 -0.52
CA ALA A 58 -5.68 2.77 -1.21
C ALA A 58 -5.81 2.52 -2.70
N ARG A 59 -6.57 3.38 -3.37
CA ARG A 59 -6.71 3.29 -4.82
C ARG A 59 -5.43 3.71 -5.52
N LEU A 60 -5.12 2.99 -6.60
CA LEU A 60 -4.06 3.36 -7.51
C LEU A 60 -4.67 3.31 -8.91
N GLY A 61 -5.06 4.48 -9.43
CA GLY A 61 -5.84 4.54 -10.64
C GLY A 61 -7.23 3.96 -10.43
N ARG A 62 -7.79 3.36 -11.46
CA ARG A 62 -9.16 2.86 -11.41
C ARG A 62 -9.26 1.41 -11.02
N GLU A 63 -8.24 0.62 -11.34
CA GLU A 63 -8.34 -0.83 -11.25
C GLU A 63 -7.39 -1.46 -10.26
N TRP A 64 -6.50 -0.69 -9.66
CA TRP A 64 -5.47 -1.24 -8.79
C TRP A 64 -5.62 -0.74 -7.37
N ARG A 65 -5.11 -1.53 -6.43
CA ARG A 65 -5.11 -1.19 -5.01
C ARG A 65 -3.74 -1.45 -4.43
N VAL A 66 -3.32 -0.53 -3.57
CA VAL A 66 -2.12 -0.71 -2.77
C VAL A 66 -2.56 -1.08 -1.37
N LEU A 67 -2.10 -2.22 -0.88
CA LEU A 67 -2.36 -2.66 0.48
C LEU A 67 -1.15 -2.31 1.33
N TYR A 68 -1.40 -1.70 2.49
CA TYR A 68 -0.30 -1.34 3.37
C TYR A 68 -0.72 -1.44 4.83
N GLU A 69 0.27 -1.54 5.68
CA GLU A 69 0.11 -1.65 7.11
C GLU A 69 0.82 -0.49 7.78
N ILE A 70 0.30 -0.03 8.92
CA ILE A 70 0.89 1.07 9.67
C ILE A 70 1.47 0.51 10.97
N ASN A 71 2.75 0.75 11.19
CA ASN A 71 3.41 0.42 12.44
C ASN A 71 3.72 1.72 13.16
N GLU A 72 2.88 2.07 14.14
CA GLU A 72 3.03 3.36 14.82
C GLU A 72 4.27 3.42 15.69
N SER A 73 4.61 2.32 16.35
CA SER A 73 5.76 2.35 17.26
C SER A 73 7.06 2.61 16.52
N LYS A 74 7.14 2.20 15.27
CA LYS A 74 8.32 2.42 14.43
C LYS A 74 8.14 3.57 13.45
N HIS A 75 6.96 4.17 13.44
CA HIS A 75 6.61 5.25 12.52
C HIS A 75 6.87 4.81 11.07
N LEU A 76 6.31 3.65 10.72
CA LEU A 76 6.64 2.93 9.50
C LEU A 76 5.36 2.55 8.77
N VAL A 77 5.33 2.78 7.47
CA VAL A 77 4.28 2.26 6.58
C VAL A 77 4.90 1.14 5.77
N ILE A 78 4.26 -0.02 5.79
CA ILE A 78 4.76 -1.20 5.08
C ILE A 78 3.84 -1.48 3.92
N ALA A 79 4.33 -1.31 2.70
CA ALA A 79 3.59 -1.69 1.51
C ALA A 79 3.56 -3.20 1.44
N LEU A 80 2.37 -3.78 1.51
CA LEU A 80 2.21 -5.23 1.58
C LEU A 80 2.10 -5.85 0.20
N ASP A 81 1.31 -5.24 -0.68
CA ASP A 81 1.09 -5.77 -2.02
C ASP A 81 0.42 -4.70 -2.88
N ILE A 82 0.51 -4.88 -4.19
CA ILE A 82 -0.24 -4.09 -5.15
C ILE A 82 -1.06 -5.08 -5.97
N ARG A 83 -2.39 -4.95 -5.94
CA ARG A 83 -3.29 -5.93 -6.52
C ARG A 83 -4.33 -5.28 -7.42
N HIS A 84 -4.77 -6.02 -8.41
CA HIS A 84 -5.93 -5.61 -9.19
C HIS A 84 -7.16 -5.63 -8.30
N ARG A 85 -8.08 -4.69 -8.51
CA ARG A 85 -9.26 -4.53 -7.64
C ARG A 85 -10.10 -5.80 -7.53
N SER A 86 -10.08 -6.63 -8.55
CA SER A 86 -10.89 -7.85 -8.55
C SER A 86 -10.43 -8.88 -7.52
N ILE A 87 -9.19 -8.76 -7.03
CA ILE A 87 -8.64 -9.71 -6.06
C ILE A 87 -8.16 -9.05 -4.78
N ALA A 88 -8.26 -7.71 -4.69
CA ALA A 88 -7.68 -6.98 -3.55
C ALA A 88 -8.36 -7.34 -2.23
N TYR A 89 -9.64 -7.69 -2.27
CA TYR A 89 -10.42 -7.98 -1.07
C TYR A 89 -10.82 -9.44 -0.98
N ARG A 90 -10.29 -10.26 -1.87
CA ARG A 90 -10.66 -11.67 -1.89
C ARG A 90 -10.05 -12.38 -0.69
N ARG A 91 -10.86 -13.24 -0.07
CA ARG A 91 -10.43 -14.05 1.07
C ARG A 91 -10.12 -15.47 0.61
N HIS A 92 -9.11 -16.03 1.22
CA HIS A 92 -8.68 -17.38 0.90
C HIS A 92 -8.47 -18.19 2.15
#